data_0b4ad107e2841ea6a05f78c56292a87d
#
_entry.id   0b4ad107e2841ea6a05f78c56292a87d
#
_cell.length_a   1.000
_cell.length_b   1.000
_cell.length_c   1.000
_cell.angle_alpha   90.00
_cell.angle_beta   90.00
_cell.angle_gamma   90.00
#
_symmetry.space_group_name_H-M   'P 1'
#
loop_
_entity.id
_entity.type
_entity.pdbx_description
1 polymer ?
#
loop_
_entity_poly.entity_id
_entity_poly.type
_entity_poly.pdbx_seq_one_letter_code
_entity_poly.pdbx_strand_id
1 'polypeptide(L)'
;AASDVYKRQQSWYRTLCILLIIILVASIGAMLVQTNFGKVRTMNISIVTDHQQQLNATLYIPQNASAENKVPLVITSSGWEDAGESWSYVATELSRRGIAVANMEPYSHGTSGMFYQKGEMALYTNMYSDGMGMVALTDYLTSGILDFIDTDKVGVTGLSMGGICTWTTVQHYGHMYNAAIEQAQSPDSDGGESITEDELLAAQSLLKVTAALPCGSPPTANNGYDPSALHVNVGCLMGSIEECGDLVSTKTSRIVGDAIEGIEFINSSLSDGEKVDYVEEGTYYGNREDNTLRIIYQPLSIHGAIPIVPEAVRDIISFFTYCFEVNTPVSPTSLIYPAKLLFNAIALLALLAALLPLMDLVLAMPVFQKLRAEKEPPKVPALTDKKESKKFWIGVIAGGCVSVVTAFITMPLYLKIFPDASCGTPTAWFNIAPMNLIVT
;
A
#
# COMPACT_ATOMS: atom_id res chain seq x y z
N ALA A 1 -38.29 -3.22 -39.36
CA ALA A 1 -38.37 -2.63 -38.00
C ALA A 1 -38.27 -3.69 -36.86
N ALA A 2 -39.28 -4.58 -36.67
CA ALA A 2 -39.24 -5.56 -35.58
C ALA A 2 -38.10 -6.59 -35.73
N SER A 3 -37.81 -7.06 -36.93
CA SER A 3 -36.73 -7.98 -37.24
C SER A 3 -35.34 -7.35 -36.99
N ASP A 4 -35.19 -6.06 -37.20
CA ASP A 4 -33.91 -5.36 -37.02
C ASP A 4 -33.63 -5.10 -35.52
N VAL A 5 -34.66 -4.77 -34.75
CA VAL A 5 -34.58 -4.66 -33.29
C VAL A 5 -34.20 -6.01 -32.69
N TYR A 6 -34.82 -7.10 -33.13
CA TYR A 6 -34.50 -8.45 -32.66
C TYR A 6 -33.07 -8.86 -33.01
N LYS A 7 -32.60 -8.61 -34.23
CA LYS A 7 -31.21 -8.89 -34.65
C LYS A 7 -30.22 -8.07 -33.84
N ARG A 8 -30.50 -6.79 -33.56
CA ARG A 8 -29.68 -5.91 -32.75
C ARG A 8 -29.57 -6.42 -31.28
N GLN A 9 -30.71 -6.78 -30.69
CA GLN A 9 -30.71 -7.37 -29.34
C GLN A 9 -29.92 -8.68 -29.30
N GLN A 10 -30.10 -9.56 -30.27
CA GLN A 10 -29.35 -10.81 -30.36
C GLN A 10 -27.84 -10.56 -30.50
N SER A 11 -27.43 -9.52 -31.23
CA SER A 11 -26.03 -9.09 -31.34
C SER A 11 -25.49 -8.62 -30.00
N TRP A 12 -26.26 -7.78 -29.26
CA TRP A 12 -25.86 -7.29 -27.95
C TRP A 12 -25.76 -8.40 -26.90
N TYR A 13 -26.68 -9.38 -26.90
CA TYR A 13 -26.54 -10.57 -26.03
C TYR A 13 -25.26 -11.35 -26.30
N ARG A 14 -24.96 -11.58 -27.59
CA ARG A 14 -23.70 -12.28 -27.96
C ARG A 14 -22.46 -11.49 -27.49
N THR A 15 -22.45 -10.19 -27.75
CA THR A 15 -21.34 -9.31 -27.32
C THR A 15 -21.18 -9.34 -25.82
N LEU A 16 -22.27 -9.21 -25.06
CA LEU A 16 -22.21 -9.28 -23.58
C LEU A 16 -21.68 -10.63 -23.09
N CYS A 17 -22.16 -11.75 -23.65
CA CYS A 17 -21.66 -13.07 -23.30
C CYS A 17 -20.15 -13.21 -23.56
N ILE A 18 -19.66 -12.71 -24.70
CA ILE A 18 -18.22 -12.75 -25.02
C ILE A 18 -17.42 -11.92 -24.01
N LEU A 19 -17.87 -10.71 -23.67
CA LEU A 19 -17.20 -9.83 -22.71
C LEU A 19 -17.20 -10.44 -21.31
N LEU A 20 -18.29 -11.06 -20.87
CA LEU A 20 -18.35 -11.77 -19.59
C LEU A 20 -17.38 -12.97 -19.55
N ILE A 21 -17.25 -13.70 -20.67
CA ILE A 21 -16.25 -14.78 -20.78
C ILE A 21 -14.82 -14.22 -20.67
N ILE A 22 -14.56 -13.10 -21.35
CA ILE A 22 -13.24 -12.44 -21.26
C ILE A 22 -12.95 -12.01 -19.83
N ILE A 23 -13.90 -11.39 -19.13
CA ILE A 23 -13.77 -11.00 -17.72
C ILE A 23 -13.48 -12.23 -16.86
N LEU A 24 -14.24 -13.31 -17.03
CA LEU A 24 -14.05 -14.54 -16.26
C LEU A 24 -12.66 -15.15 -16.47
N VAL A 25 -12.25 -15.29 -17.74
CA VAL A 25 -10.94 -15.87 -18.08
C VAL A 25 -9.79 -14.99 -17.55
N ALA A 26 -9.91 -13.68 -17.70
CA ALA A 26 -8.91 -12.75 -17.19
C ALA A 26 -8.86 -12.77 -15.64
N SER A 27 -10.00 -12.82 -14.96
CA SER A 27 -10.06 -12.94 -13.50
C SER A 27 -9.43 -14.24 -12.99
N ILE A 28 -9.69 -15.37 -13.67
CA ILE A 28 -9.02 -16.66 -13.37
C ILE A 28 -7.52 -16.55 -13.60
N GLY A 29 -7.09 -15.92 -14.70
CA GLY A 29 -5.68 -15.71 -15.00
C GLY A 29 -4.98 -14.86 -13.91
N ALA A 30 -5.60 -13.77 -13.48
CA ALA A 30 -5.10 -12.93 -12.39
C ALA A 30 -4.97 -13.72 -11.08
N MET A 31 -5.99 -14.51 -10.72
CA MET A 31 -5.98 -15.37 -9.53
C MET A 31 -4.87 -16.44 -9.59
N LEU A 32 -4.67 -17.07 -10.73
CA LEU A 32 -3.60 -18.06 -10.90
C LEU A 32 -2.21 -17.44 -10.71
N VAL A 33 -1.99 -16.22 -11.24
CA VAL A 33 -0.74 -15.49 -11.02
C VAL A 33 -0.57 -15.13 -9.55
N GLN A 34 -1.60 -14.57 -8.91
CA GLN A 34 -1.57 -14.18 -7.50
C GLN A 34 -1.25 -15.34 -6.56
N THR A 35 -1.75 -16.52 -6.87
CA THR A 35 -1.49 -17.75 -6.08
C THR A 35 -0.24 -18.51 -6.56
N ASN A 36 0.57 -17.90 -7.43
CA ASN A 36 1.69 -18.59 -8.06
C ASN A 36 1.31 -19.99 -8.57
N PHE A 37 0.20 -20.07 -9.30
CA PHE A 37 -0.36 -21.32 -9.84
C PHE A 37 -0.63 -22.38 -8.75
N GLY A 38 -1.15 -21.95 -7.61
CA GLY A 38 -1.51 -22.81 -6.47
C GLY A 38 -0.37 -23.09 -5.49
N LYS A 39 0.85 -22.54 -5.71
CA LYS A 39 1.99 -22.65 -4.78
C LYS A 39 1.97 -21.65 -3.64
N VAL A 40 1.05 -20.70 -3.66
CA VAL A 40 0.78 -19.73 -2.59
C VAL A 40 -0.70 -19.84 -2.23
N ARG A 41 -0.97 -20.08 -0.96
CA ARG A 41 -2.33 -20.05 -0.40
C ARG A 41 -2.65 -18.65 0.10
N THR A 42 -3.83 -18.14 -0.20
CA THR A 42 -4.33 -16.88 0.36
C THR A 42 -5.41 -17.15 1.41
N MET A 43 -5.39 -16.39 2.51
CA MET A 43 -6.35 -16.49 3.59
C MET A 43 -6.63 -15.10 4.16
N ASN A 44 -7.90 -14.72 4.24
CA ASN A 44 -8.28 -13.48 4.93
C ASN A 44 -8.33 -13.72 6.44
N ILE A 45 -7.76 -12.81 7.19
CA ILE A 45 -7.85 -12.76 8.64
C ILE A 45 -8.50 -11.45 9.08
N SER A 46 -9.17 -11.50 10.21
CA SER A 46 -9.78 -10.35 10.87
C SER A 46 -9.50 -10.47 12.37
N ILE A 47 -8.90 -9.43 12.92
CA ILE A 47 -8.62 -9.34 14.36
C ILE A 47 -9.37 -8.15 14.95
N VAL A 48 -9.63 -8.19 16.24
CA VAL A 48 -10.08 -7.02 17.01
C VAL A 48 -8.89 -6.54 17.83
N THR A 49 -8.49 -5.30 17.62
CA THR A 49 -7.36 -4.68 18.31
C THR A 49 -7.76 -4.22 19.71
N ASP A 50 -6.78 -3.85 20.54
CA ASP A 50 -7.01 -3.31 21.90
C ASP A 50 -7.85 -2.02 21.87
N HIS A 51 -7.80 -1.31 20.76
CA HIS A 51 -8.64 -0.13 20.50
C HIS A 51 -10.09 -0.48 20.09
N GLN A 52 -10.49 -1.76 20.18
CA GLN A 52 -11.81 -2.26 19.77
C GLN A 52 -12.15 -1.98 18.30
N GLN A 53 -11.11 -1.90 17.45
CA GLN A 53 -11.26 -1.75 16.02
C GLN A 53 -11.01 -3.10 15.32
N GLN A 54 -11.83 -3.38 14.32
CA GLN A 54 -11.59 -4.50 13.42
C GLN A 54 -10.44 -4.16 12.48
N LEU A 55 -9.46 -5.05 12.39
CA LEU A 55 -8.35 -4.94 11.45
C LEU A 55 -8.31 -6.18 10.56
N ASN A 56 -8.31 -5.97 9.26
CA ASN A 56 -8.33 -7.01 8.26
C ASN A 56 -7.00 -7.10 7.52
N ALA A 57 -6.60 -8.29 7.17
CA ALA A 57 -5.44 -8.55 6.32
C ALA A 57 -5.64 -9.78 5.46
N THR A 58 -4.99 -9.82 4.31
CA THR A 58 -4.87 -11.02 3.48
C THR A 58 -3.50 -11.63 3.68
N LEU A 59 -3.46 -12.86 4.20
CA LEU A 59 -2.24 -13.64 4.30
C LEU A 59 -1.93 -14.32 2.97
N TYR A 60 -0.69 -14.20 2.51
CA TYR A 60 -0.11 -14.95 1.40
C TYR A 60 0.88 -15.95 1.99
N ILE A 61 0.56 -17.23 1.93
CA ILE A 61 1.27 -18.29 2.64
C ILE A 61 1.93 -19.21 1.61
N PRO A 62 3.27 -19.33 1.60
CA PRO A 62 3.97 -20.33 0.80
C PRO A 62 3.45 -21.73 1.07
N GLN A 63 3.26 -22.53 0.04
CA GLN A 63 2.67 -23.88 0.16
C GLN A 63 3.45 -24.81 1.09
N ASN A 64 4.76 -24.62 1.19
CA ASN A 64 5.65 -25.41 2.05
C ASN A 64 5.73 -24.91 3.50
N ALA A 65 5.01 -23.84 3.85
CA ALA A 65 4.98 -23.34 5.23
C ALA A 65 4.22 -24.30 6.14
N SER A 66 4.87 -24.74 7.22
CA SER A 66 4.32 -25.64 8.25
C SER A 66 5.03 -25.41 9.58
N ALA A 67 4.55 -26.06 10.64
CA ALA A 67 5.19 -26.01 11.95
C ALA A 67 6.65 -26.53 11.92
N GLU A 68 6.94 -27.49 11.05
CA GLU A 68 8.28 -28.06 10.87
C GLU A 68 9.14 -27.26 9.87
N ASN A 69 8.51 -26.46 9.02
CA ASN A 69 9.17 -25.61 8.05
C ASN A 69 8.62 -24.19 8.16
N LYS A 70 9.03 -23.50 9.23
CA LYS A 70 8.65 -22.11 9.47
C LYS A 70 9.22 -21.20 8.40
N VAL A 71 8.48 -20.16 8.07
CA VAL A 71 8.84 -19.18 7.05
C VAL A 71 8.87 -17.76 7.64
N PRO A 72 9.75 -16.88 7.13
CA PRO A 72 9.72 -15.46 7.49
C PRO A 72 8.37 -14.82 7.21
N LEU A 73 8.06 -13.75 7.93
CA LEU A 73 6.86 -12.95 7.76
C LEU A 73 7.20 -11.53 7.34
N VAL A 74 6.48 -10.98 6.37
CA VAL A 74 6.48 -9.53 6.09
C VAL A 74 5.07 -9.00 6.22
N ILE A 75 4.87 -7.94 6.99
CA ILE A 75 3.61 -7.21 7.10
C ILE A 75 3.71 -6.01 6.17
N THR A 76 2.72 -5.83 5.30
CA THR A 76 2.69 -4.72 4.33
C THR A 76 1.50 -3.83 4.58
N SER A 77 1.66 -2.51 4.37
CA SER A 77 0.61 -1.51 4.51
C SER A 77 0.53 -0.62 3.27
N SER A 78 -0.68 -0.34 2.82
CA SER A 78 -0.94 0.59 1.71
C SER A 78 -0.74 2.06 2.12
N GLY A 79 -0.69 2.93 1.11
CA GLY A 79 -0.68 4.38 1.28
C GLY A 79 -2.06 4.94 1.62
N TRP A 80 -2.10 6.27 1.77
CA TRP A 80 -3.34 7.01 2.00
C TRP A 80 -4.31 6.85 0.81
N GLU A 81 -5.60 6.68 1.11
CA GLU A 81 -6.67 6.47 0.12
C GLU A 81 -6.47 5.23 -0.78
N ASP A 82 -5.61 4.30 -0.39
CA ASP A 82 -5.31 3.08 -1.12
C ASP A 82 -5.79 1.85 -0.33
N ALA A 83 -5.92 0.72 -0.99
CA ALA A 83 -6.33 -0.54 -0.37
C ALA A 83 -5.18 -1.56 -0.43
N GLY A 84 -5.28 -2.61 0.38
CA GLY A 84 -4.31 -3.71 0.39
C GLY A 84 -4.05 -4.31 -0.99
N GLU A 85 -4.98 -4.16 -1.93
CA GLU A 85 -4.85 -4.68 -3.30
C GLU A 85 -3.62 -4.13 -4.04
N SER A 86 -3.21 -2.89 -3.80
CA SER A 86 -2.02 -2.28 -4.42
C SER A 86 -0.72 -2.99 -4.03
N TRP A 87 -0.66 -3.54 -2.81
CA TRP A 87 0.47 -4.31 -2.32
C TRP A 87 0.40 -5.81 -2.63
N SER A 88 -0.71 -6.28 -3.20
CA SER A 88 -0.87 -7.68 -3.58
C SER A 88 0.18 -8.17 -4.59
N TYR A 89 0.76 -7.26 -5.37
CA TYR A 89 1.85 -7.56 -6.32
C TYR A 89 3.14 -7.89 -5.58
N VAL A 90 3.52 -7.06 -4.62
CA VAL A 90 4.69 -7.30 -3.74
C VAL A 90 4.47 -8.56 -2.91
N ALA A 91 3.27 -8.72 -2.32
CA ALA A 91 2.92 -9.90 -1.53
C ALA A 91 3.04 -11.20 -2.34
N THR A 92 2.58 -11.19 -3.61
CA THR A 92 2.75 -12.33 -4.53
C THR A 92 4.23 -12.65 -4.73
N GLU A 93 5.06 -11.64 -4.95
CA GLU A 93 6.47 -11.86 -5.27
C GLU A 93 7.29 -12.31 -4.06
N LEU A 94 7.04 -11.78 -2.87
CA LEU A 94 7.68 -12.23 -1.64
C LEU A 94 7.26 -13.68 -1.31
N SER A 95 5.97 -14.00 -1.40
CA SER A 95 5.47 -15.34 -1.05
C SER A 95 5.93 -16.43 -2.02
N ARG A 96 6.17 -16.09 -3.29
CA ARG A 96 6.82 -17.01 -4.25
C ARG A 96 8.25 -17.40 -3.86
N ARG A 97 8.88 -16.60 -3.00
CA ARG A 97 10.25 -16.81 -2.53
C ARG A 97 10.34 -17.43 -1.15
N GLY A 98 9.19 -17.84 -0.60
CA GLY A 98 9.14 -18.53 0.68
C GLY A 98 8.96 -17.62 1.89
N ILE A 99 8.55 -16.36 1.69
CA ILE A 99 8.24 -15.40 2.73
C ILE A 99 6.71 -15.30 2.87
N ALA A 100 6.14 -15.57 4.02
CA ALA A 100 4.73 -15.28 4.27
C ALA A 100 4.50 -13.77 4.30
N VAL A 101 3.37 -13.32 3.76
CA VAL A 101 3.04 -11.89 3.75
C VAL A 101 1.67 -11.66 4.36
N ALA A 102 1.58 -10.78 5.33
CA ALA A 102 0.33 -10.25 5.85
C ALA A 102 0.08 -8.86 5.22
N ASN A 103 -0.71 -8.85 4.18
CA ASN A 103 -1.07 -7.62 3.48
C ASN A 103 -2.27 -6.98 4.19
N MET A 104 -1.99 -6.02 5.07
CA MET A 104 -3.00 -5.40 5.92
C MET A 104 -3.78 -4.31 5.20
N GLU A 105 -5.00 -4.11 5.65
CA GLU A 105 -5.80 -2.92 5.37
C GLU A 105 -5.75 -2.05 6.62
N PRO A 106 -5.05 -0.89 6.59
CA PRO A 106 -4.95 0.01 7.73
C PRO A 106 -6.32 0.44 8.23
N TYR A 107 -6.43 0.92 9.48
CA TYR A 107 -7.68 1.50 9.95
C TYR A 107 -8.20 2.50 8.92
N SER A 108 -9.49 2.45 8.68
CA SER A 108 -10.19 3.36 7.79
C SER A 108 -9.93 3.14 6.31
N HIS A 109 -9.27 2.05 5.96
CA HIS A 109 -9.01 1.65 4.59
C HIS A 109 -9.59 0.26 4.31
N GLY A 110 -9.95 0.01 3.06
CA GLY A 110 -10.50 -1.26 2.63
C GLY A 110 -11.71 -1.71 3.45
N THR A 111 -11.62 -2.87 4.08
CA THR A 111 -12.67 -3.47 4.91
C THR A 111 -12.38 -3.39 6.40
N SER A 112 -11.29 -2.75 6.80
CA SER A 112 -10.95 -2.54 8.21
C SER A 112 -11.86 -1.51 8.90
N GLY A 113 -11.88 -1.54 10.23
CA GLY A 113 -12.62 -0.61 11.06
C GLY A 113 -12.14 0.83 10.94
N MET A 114 -12.88 1.73 11.57
CA MET A 114 -12.58 3.17 11.52
C MET A 114 -11.39 3.51 12.43
N PHE A 115 -10.88 4.73 12.31
CA PHE A 115 -9.93 5.29 13.27
C PHE A 115 -10.52 5.21 14.69
N TYR A 116 -9.72 4.81 15.67
CA TYR A 116 -10.13 4.83 17.06
C TYR A 116 -10.00 6.23 17.67
N GLN A 117 -9.02 7.02 17.25
CA GLN A 117 -8.95 8.46 17.54
C GLN A 117 -9.72 9.23 16.47
N LYS A 118 -10.50 10.23 16.91
CA LYS A 118 -11.37 11.04 16.05
C LYS A 118 -10.93 12.51 16.05
N GLY A 119 -11.46 13.29 15.13
CA GLY A 119 -11.18 14.73 15.00
C GLY A 119 -10.23 15.06 13.85
N GLU A 120 -9.86 16.33 13.74
CA GLU A 120 -9.06 16.86 12.63
C GLU A 120 -7.68 16.20 12.47
N MET A 121 -7.10 15.72 13.59
CA MET A 121 -5.80 15.04 13.60
C MET A 121 -5.91 13.51 13.62
N ALA A 122 -7.11 12.95 13.37
CA ALA A 122 -7.35 11.50 13.48
C ALA A 122 -6.36 10.66 12.67
N LEU A 123 -6.08 11.05 11.43
CA LEU A 123 -5.10 10.38 10.57
C LEU A 123 -3.74 10.29 11.25
N TYR A 124 -3.17 11.44 11.62
CA TYR A 124 -1.83 11.52 12.18
C TYR A 124 -1.75 10.81 13.53
N THR A 125 -2.76 11.00 14.40
CA THR A 125 -2.77 10.36 15.72
C THR A 125 -2.79 8.83 15.60
N ASN A 126 -3.64 8.26 14.75
CA ASN A 126 -3.67 6.80 14.55
C ASN A 126 -2.39 6.28 13.86
N MET A 127 -1.82 7.08 12.95
CA MET A 127 -0.60 6.71 12.22
C MET A 127 0.62 6.66 13.15
N TYR A 128 0.81 7.68 14.00
CA TYR A 128 1.98 7.79 14.88
C TYR A 128 1.84 7.06 16.22
N SER A 129 0.67 6.56 16.59
CA SER A 129 0.48 5.84 17.87
C SER A 129 0.67 4.34 17.75
N ASP A 130 0.10 3.70 16.72
CA ASP A 130 0.13 2.24 16.55
C ASP A 130 0.33 1.79 15.08
N GLY A 131 0.75 2.72 14.22
CA GLY A 131 0.94 2.42 12.81
C GLY A 131 -0.35 1.99 12.10
N MET A 132 -1.47 2.61 12.44
CA MET A 132 -2.78 2.26 11.85
C MET A 132 -3.20 0.80 12.07
N GLY A 133 -2.76 0.21 13.18
CA GLY A 133 -3.00 -1.18 13.52
C GLY A 133 -1.86 -2.14 13.16
N MET A 134 -0.76 -1.65 12.55
CA MET A 134 0.38 -2.51 12.20
C MET A 134 1.04 -3.12 13.43
N VAL A 135 1.14 -2.38 14.54
CA VAL A 135 1.62 -2.89 15.83
C VAL A 135 0.73 -4.03 16.31
N ALA A 136 -0.58 -3.84 16.39
CA ALA A 136 -1.52 -4.86 16.83
C ALA A 136 -1.49 -6.12 15.95
N LEU A 137 -1.35 -5.95 14.62
CA LEU A 137 -1.22 -7.08 13.71
C LEU A 137 0.11 -7.83 13.90
N THR A 138 1.19 -7.10 14.14
CA THR A 138 2.50 -7.70 14.44
C THR A 138 2.43 -8.53 15.72
N ASP A 139 1.85 -7.99 16.79
CA ASP A 139 1.65 -8.67 18.05
C ASP A 139 0.83 -9.96 17.88
N TYR A 140 -0.26 -9.88 17.14
CA TYR A 140 -1.10 -11.03 16.86
C TYR A 140 -0.36 -12.13 16.09
N LEU A 141 0.33 -11.77 15.01
CA LEU A 141 1.01 -12.74 14.13
C LEU A 141 2.27 -13.35 14.78
N THR A 142 2.89 -12.65 15.72
CA THR A 142 4.06 -13.15 16.49
C THR A 142 3.70 -13.84 17.79
N SER A 143 2.41 -13.92 18.15
CA SER A 143 1.94 -14.56 19.40
C SER A 143 2.02 -16.09 19.40
N GLY A 144 2.41 -16.72 18.28
CA GLY A 144 2.44 -18.18 18.13
C GLY A 144 1.12 -18.80 17.67
N ILE A 145 0.09 -18.00 17.36
CA ILE A 145 -1.19 -18.49 16.81
C ILE A 145 -0.99 -19.18 15.46
N LEU A 146 -0.04 -18.68 14.66
CA LEU A 146 0.34 -19.28 13.38
C LEU A 146 1.67 -20.02 13.55
N ASP A 147 1.61 -21.33 13.71
CA ASP A 147 2.75 -22.19 14.01
C ASP A 147 3.81 -22.27 12.90
N PHE A 148 3.46 -21.87 11.70
CA PHE A 148 4.33 -21.86 10.52
C PHE A 148 5.16 -20.55 10.37
N ILE A 149 4.97 -19.54 11.23
CA ILE A 149 5.74 -18.30 11.18
C ILE A 149 7.05 -18.44 11.97
N ASP A 150 8.14 -18.03 11.35
CA ASP A 150 9.42 -17.80 12.01
C ASP A 150 9.41 -16.42 12.67
N THR A 151 9.18 -16.38 13.98
CA THR A 151 9.05 -15.14 14.74
C THR A 151 10.38 -14.39 14.92
N ASP A 152 11.51 -15.03 14.58
CA ASP A 152 12.81 -14.38 14.58
C ASP A 152 13.11 -13.65 13.25
N LYS A 153 12.22 -13.81 12.26
CA LYS A 153 12.35 -13.24 10.90
C LYS A 153 11.07 -12.51 10.49
N VAL A 154 10.80 -11.41 11.18
CA VAL A 154 9.61 -10.58 10.94
C VAL A 154 10.00 -9.24 10.36
N GLY A 155 9.38 -8.87 9.25
CA GLY A 155 9.59 -7.58 8.59
C GLY A 155 8.33 -6.77 8.45
N VAL A 156 8.51 -5.45 8.31
CA VAL A 156 7.43 -4.51 8.06
C VAL A 156 7.80 -3.58 6.89
N THR A 157 6.82 -3.25 6.07
CA THR A 157 6.98 -2.33 4.93
C THR A 157 5.66 -1.68 4.55
N GLY A 158 5.71 -0.57 3.85
CA GLY A 158 4.52 0.09 3.32
C GLY A 158 4.87 1.36 2.56
N LEU A 159 3.92 1.88 1.80
CA LEU A 159 4.09 3.08 0.98
C LEU A 159 3.50 4.30 1.67
N SER A 160 4.20 5.46 1.64
CA SER A 160 3.64 6.74 2.07
C SER A 160 3.16 6.68 3.52
N MET A 161 1.87 6.82 3.77
CA MET A 161 1.25 6.54 5.07
C MET A 161 1.71 5.17 5.63
N GLY A 162 1.70 4.10 4.82
CA GLY A 162 2.19 2.79 5.22
C GLY A 162 3.70 2.77 5.54
N GLY A 163 4.48 3.64 4.90
CA GLY A 163 5.89 3.84 5.23
C GLY A 163 6.07 4.51 6.59
N ILE A 164 5.22 5.49 6.94
CA ILE A 164 5.19 6.08 8.29
C ILE A 164 4.72 5.03 9.32
N CYS A 165 3.72 4.23 9.00
CA CYS A 165 3.30 3.11 9.86
C CYS A 165 4.46 2.12 10.09
N THR A 166 5.31 1.91 9.08
CA THR A 166 6.53 1.09 9.20
C THR A 166 7.50 1.71 10.22
N TRP A 167 7.79 3.02 10.12
CA TRP A 167 8.61 3.74 11.11
C TRP A 167 8.01 3.62 12.50
N THR A 168 6.72 3.93 12.67
CA THR A 168 6.00 3.85 13.95
C THR A 168 6.11 2.46 14.57
N THR A 169 5.94 1.40 13.77
CA THR A 169 5.96 0.03 14.28
C THR A 169 7.33 -0.37 14.80
N VAL A 170 8.40 -0.11 14.06
CA VAL A 170 9.75 -0.49 14.54
C VAL A 170 10.17 0.31 15.76
N GLN A 171 9.82 1.59 15.80
CA GLN A 171 10.15 2.46 16.93
C GLN A 171 9.32 2.16 18.18
N HIS A 172 8.07 1.70 18.00
CA HIS A 172 7.27 1.21 19.12
C HIS A 172 8.01 0.14 19.91
N TYR A 173 8.53 -0.89 19.24
CA TYR A 173 9.28 -1.96 19.88
C TYR A 173 10.66 -1.48 20.37
N GLY A 174 11.30 -0.59 19.64
CA GLY A 174 12.58 0.00 20.05
C GLY A 174 12.47 0.85 21.30
N HIS A 175 11.41 1.65 21.45
CA HIS A 175 11.15 2.39 22.69
C HIS A 175 10.85 1.47 23.86
N MET A 176 10.10 0.38 23.65
CA MET A 176 9.87 -0.62 24.69
C MET A 176 11.19 -1.27 25.13
N TYR A 177 12.05 -1.62 24.20
CA TYR A 177 13.38 -2.13 24.48
C TYR A 177 14.22 -1.13 25.29
N ASN A 178 14.31 0.13 24.84
CA ASN A 178 15.06 1.18 25.53
C ASN A 178 14.55 1.38 26.96
N ALA A 179 13.24 1.44 27.15
CA ALA A 179 12.64 1.59 28.48
C ALA A 179 12.98 0.40 29.41
N ALA A 180 12.98 -0.83 28.88
CA ALA A 180 13.36 -2.02 29.65
C ALA A 180 14.84 -1.98 30.05
N ILE A 181 15.73 -1.53 29.15
CA ILE A 181 17.17 -1.35 29.45
C ILE A 181 17.40 -0.26 30.51
N GLU A 182 16.73 0.89 30.37
CA GLU A 182 16.82 1.98 31.36
C GLU A 182 16.31 1.53 32.75
N GLN A 183 15.22 0.75 32.78
CA GLN A 183 14.69 0.20 34.03
C GLN A 183 15.69 -0.78 34.70
N ALA A 184 16.32 -1.65 33.92
CA ALA A 184 17.30 -2.61 34.39
C ALA A 184 18.59 -1.91 34.93
N GLN A 185 18.95 -0.75 34.34
CA GLN A 185 20.09 0.05 34.78
C GLN A 185 19.78 1.01 35.96
N SER A 186 18.50 1.08 36.38
CA SER A 186 18.12 1.96 37.49
C SER A 186 18.81 1.56 38.82
N PRO A 187 19.24 2.50 39.67
CA PRO A 187 19.84 2.21 40.97
C PRO A 187 18.95 1.39 41.90
N ASP A 188 17.62 1.43 41.69
CA ASP A 188 16.63 0.68 42.47
C ASP A 188 16.37 -0.75 41.92
N SER A 189 17.06 -1.16 40.85
CA SER A 189 16.96 -2.51 40.29
C SER A 189 17.78 -3.52 41.11
N ASP A 190 17.32 -4.78 41.19
CA ASP A 190 18.01 -5.87 41.91
C ASP A 190 19.39 -6.17 41.29
N GLY A 191 19.71 -5.71 40.08
CA GLY A 191 20.95 -5.93 39.35
C GLY A 191 22.07 -4.90 39.60
N GLY A 192 21.79 -3.77 40.23
CA GLY A 192 22.75 -2.68 40.38
C GLY A 192 23.08 -1.96 39.07
N GLU A 193 24.28 -1.38 38.92
CA GLU A 193 24.69 -0.64 37.70
C GLU A 193 24.89 -1.51 36.46
N SER A 194 24.89 -2.85 36.57
CA SER A 194 25.11 -3.77 35.45
C SER A 194 23.88 -4.61 35.16
N ILE A 195 23.41 -4.55 33.88
CA ILE A 195 22.32 -5.38 33.41
C ILE A 195 22.71 -6.85 33.44
N THR A 196 21.85 -7.70 33.97
CA THR A 196 21.99 -9.15 33.92
C THR A 196 21.71 -9.71 32.55
N GLU A 197 22.20 -10.91 32.24
CA GLU A 197 21.93 -11.59 30.96
C GLU A 197 20.43 -11.88 30.78
N ASP A 198 19.71 -12.23 31.84
CA ASP A 198 18.28 -12.50 31.81
C ASP A 198 17.46 -11.22 31.52
N GLU A 199 17.83 -10.09 32.10
CA GLU A 199 17.21 -8.79 31.84
C GLU A 199 17.45 -8.35 30.40
N LEU A 200 18.67 -8.54 29.89
CA LEU A 200 19.00 -8.25 28.50
C LEU A 200 18.18 -9.11 27.53
N LEU A 201 18.08 -10.41 27.78
CA LEU A 201 17.27 -11.34 26.98
C LEU A 201 15.78 -10.98 27.03
N ALA A 202 15.29 -10.60 28.22
CA ALA A 202 13.90 -10.13 28.36
C ALA A 202 13.65 -8.85 27.56
N ALA A 203 14.55 -7.88 27.60
CA ALA A 203 14.47 -6.67 26.79
C ALA A 203 14.51 -6.99 25.28
N GLN A 204 15.44 -7.84 24.85
CA GLN A 204 15.56 -8.27 23.44
C GLN A 204 14.29 -8.96 22.93
N SER A 205 13.58 -9.71 23.78
CA SER A 205 12.31 -10.37 23.40
C SER A 205 11.18 -9.39 23.07
N LEU A 206 11.31 -8.11 23.42
CA LEU A 206 10.38 -7.05 23.05
C LEU A 206 10.54 -6.61 21.58
N LEU A 207 11.72 -6.87 20.98
CA LEU A 207 11.99 -6.53 19.58
C LEU A 207 11.36 -7.56 18.65
N LYS A 208 10.11 -7.34 18.25
CA LYS A 208 9.34 -8.29 17.41
C LYS A 208 9.61 -8.16 15.92
N VAL A 209 10.25 -7.10 15.49
CA VAL A 209 10.59 -6.83 14.09
C VAL A 209 12.10 -6.85 13.93
N THR A 210 12.59 -7.53 12.90
CA THR A 210 14.02 -7.67 12.60
C THR A 210 14.44 -6.99 11.31
N ALA A 211 13.48 -6.63 10.45
CA ALA A 211 13.74 -5.90 9.19
C ALA A 211 12.61 -4.92 8.85
N ALA A 212 12.95 -3.71 8.42
CA ALA A 212 11.98 -2.70 8.02
C ALA A 212 12.39 -1.99 6.72
N LEU A 213 11.42 -1.76 5.85
CA LEU A 213 11.64 -1.04 4.60
C LEU A 213 10.50 -0.04 4.34
N PRO A 214 10.50 1.14 4.99
CA PRO A 214 9.58 2.21 4.63
C PRO A 214 9.81 2.67 3.19
N CYS A 215 8.72 2.75 2.42
CA CYS A 215 8.72 3.17 1.02
C CYS A 215 7.99 4.51 0.88
N GLY A 216 8.54 5.44 0.10
CA GLY A 216 7.96 6.76 -0.09
C GLY A 216 7.79 7.56 1.21
N SER A 217 8.59 7.25 2.21
CA SER A 217 8.56 7.89 3.54
C SER A 217 10.00 8.04 4.02
N PRO A 218 10.67 9.16 3.71
CA PRO A 218 12.08 9.35 4.04
C PRO A 218 12.32 9.40 5.55
N PRO A 219 13.55 9.12 6.01
CA PRO A 219 13.93 9.11 7.42
C PRO A 219 14.05 10.53 7.96
N THR A 220 12.92 11.19 8.18
CA THR A 220 12.84 12.56 8.72
C THR A 220 11.95 12.60 9.96
N ALA A 221 12.19 13.54 10.85
CA ALA A 221 11.36 13.74 12.04
C ALA A 221 9.88 13.98 11.68
N ASN A 222 9.59 14.61 10.54
CA ASN A 222 8.22 14.82 10.07
C ASN A 222 7.49 13.51 9.74
N ASN A 223 8.23 12.45 9.43
CA ASN A 223 7.71 11.12 9.20
C ASN A 223 7.81 10.22 10.43
N GLY A 224 8.09 10.79 11.60
CA GLY A 224 8.21 10.07 12.84
C GLY A 224 9.52 9.30 13.00
N TYR A 225 10.55 9.57 12.19
CA TYR A 225 11.84 8.90 12.29
C TYR A 225 12.58 9.34 13.57
N ASP A 226 12.94 8.36 14.40
CA ASP A 226 13.78 8.48 15.58
C ASP A 226 14.88 7.41 15.54
N PRO A 227 16.14 7.77 15.24
CA PRO A 227 17.23 6.81 15.14
C PRO A 227 17.55 6.12 16.47
N SER A 228 17.24 6.72 17.63
CA SER A 228 17.54 6.16 18.96
C SER A 228 16.71 4.91 19.29
N ALA A 229 15.57 4.72 18.59
CA ALA A 229 14.68 3.59 18.76
C ALA A 229 14.84 2.53 17.65
N LEU A 230 15.90 2.59 16.84
CA LEU A 230 16.10 1.63 15.74
C LEU A 230 17.08 0.53 16.14
N HIS A 231 16.57 -0.61 16.56
CA HIS A 231 17.32 -1.82 16.88
C HIS A 231 17.07 -2.94 15.86
N VAL A 232 16.85 -2.58 14.59
CA VAL A 232 16.51 -3.50 13.51
C VAL A 232 17.28 -3.15 12.23
N ASN A 233 17.34 -4.08 11.29
CA ASN A 233 17.85 -3.83 9.96
C ASN A 233 16.86 -2.97 9.17
N VAL A 234 17.29 -1.80 8.69
CA VAL A 234 16.38 -0.86 8.01
C VAL A 234 16.92 -0.45 6.66
N GLY A 235 16.07 -0.58 5.64
CA GLY A 235 16.24 0.11 4.37
C GLY A 235 15.32 1.33 4.28
N CYS A 236 15.53 2.15 3.27
CA CYS A 236 14.61 3.20 2.87
C CYS A 236 14.49 3.19 1.35
N LEU A 237 13.26 3.18 0.81
CA LEU A 237 13.03 3.19 -0.62
C LEU A 237 12.23 4.42 -1.02
N MET A 238 12.83 5.26 -1.86
CA MET A 238 12.21 6.47 -2.39
C MET A 238 12.21 6.47 -3.90
N GLY A 239 11.12 6.90 -4.52
CA GLY A 239 11.11 7.13 -5.97
C GLY A 239 12.09 8.24 -6.37
N SER A 240 12.84 8.08 -7.46
CA SER A 240 13.73 9.14 -7.95
C SER A 240 12.98 10.34 -8.56
N ILE A 241 11.69 10.16 -8.87
CA ILE A 241 10.76 11.19 -9.36
C ILE A 241 9.63 11.34 -8.32
N GLU A 242 10.01 11.57 -7.06
CA GLU A 242 9.07 11.72 -5.95
C GLU A 242 8.32 13.05 -6.08
N GLU A 243 6.99 13.04 -6.17
CA GLU A 243 6.14 14.20 -6.32
C GLU A 243 5.44 14.63 -5.01
N CYS A 244 5.46 13.81 -3.99
CA CYS A 244 4.88 14.13 -2.67
C CYS A 244 5.85 14.97 -1.84
N GLY A 245 6.11 16.21 -2.30
CA GLY A 245 7.11 17.11 -1.73
C GLY A 245 6.97 17.44 -0.25
N ASP A 246 5.76 17.31 0.32
CA ASP A 246 5.52 17.54 1.74
C ASP A 246 6.06 16.38 2.64
N LEU A 247 6.34 15.23 2.04
CA LEU A 247 6.95 14.08 2.73
C LEU A 247 8.47 14.15 2.74
N VAL A 248 9.06 15.06 1.96
CA VAL A 248 10.51 15.26 1.84
C VAL A 248 10.84 16.63 2.39
N SER A 249 11.61 16.72 3.46
CA SER A 249 12.01 17.99 4.08
C SER A 249 12.91 18.84 3.18
N THR A 250 13.53 18.23 2.19
CA THR A 250 14.31 18.90 1.14
C THR A 250 13.48 19.12 -0.12
N LYS A 251 13.75 20.17 -0.86
CA LYS A 251 13.12 20.47 -2.15
C LYS A 251 13.49 19.47 -3.26
N THR A 252 14.27 18.46 -2.94
CA THR A 252 14.72 17.41 -3.86
C THR A 252 14.20 16.07 -3.35
N SER A 253 13.65 15.26 -4.23
CA SER A 253 13.27 13.86 -3.94
C SER A 253 14.46 12.94 -3.63
N ARG A 254 15.66 13.49 -3.61
CA ARG A 254 16.92 12.77 -3.55
C ARG A 254 17.35 12.54 -2.10
N ILE A 255 17.57 11.29 -1.72
CA ILE A 255 18.09 10.88 -0.40
C ILE A 255 19.40 10.08 -0.50
N VAL A 256 19.93 9.95 -1.73
CA VAL A 256 21.26 9.37 -2.02
C VAL A 256 22.25 10.46 -2.39
N GLY A 257 23.51 10.12 -2.47
CA GLY A 257 24.59 11.05 -2.78
C GLY A 257 24.98 11.85 -1.55
N ASP A 258 24.96 13.17 -1.67
CA ASP A 258 25.29 14.17 -0.65
C ASP A 258 24.05 14.68 0.13
N ALA A 259 22.91 14.02 0.02
CA ALA A 259 21.69 14.39 0.74
C ALA A 259 21.84 14.14 2.25
N ILE A 260 21.60 15.19 3.04
CA ILE A 260 21.81 15.17 4.49
C ILE A 260 21.00 14.08 5.17
N GLU A 261 19.72 13.95 4.83
CA GLU A 261 18.81 12.95 5.44
C GLU A 261 19.30 11.52 5.20
N GLY A 262 19.81 11.24 4.00
CA GLY A 262 20.37 9.94 3.66
C GLY A 262 21.67 9.66 4.42
N ILE A 263 22.55 10.65 4.49
CA ILE A 263 23.83 10.55 5.23
C ILE A 263 23.56 10.33 6.73
N GLU A 264 22.67 11.10 7.33
CA GLU A 264 22.29 10.97 8.75
C GLU A 264 21.65 9.59 9.02
N PHE A 265 20.78 9.12 8.12
CA PHE A 265 20.17 7.78 8.23
C PHE A 265 21.22 6.67 8.20
N ILE A 266 22.13 6.69 7.24
CA ILE A 266 23.18 5.69 7.13
C ILE A 266 24.11 5.76 8.37
N ASN A 267 24.53 6.97 8.74
CA ASN A 267 25.44 7.18 9.86
C ASN A 267 24.83 6.92 11.25
N SER A 268 23.50 6.79 11.34
CA SER A 268 22.80 6.50 12.60
C SER A 268 23.18 5.17 13.24
N SER A 269 23.71 4.24 12.44
CA SER A 269 24.07 2.88 12.90
C SER A 269 25.57 2.57 12.77
N LEU A 270 26.37 3.52 12.28
CA LEU A 270 27.81 3.32 12.05
C LEU A 270 28.64 3.90 13.20
N SER A 271 29.74 3.24 13.49
CA SER A 271 30.76 3.77 14.41
C SER A 271 31.46 4.99 13.80
N ASP A 272 32.07 5.84 14.62
CA ASP A 272 32.69 7.10 14.18
C ASP A 272 33.76 6.92 13.08
N GLY A 273 34.42 5.77 13.03
CA GLY A 273 35.42 5.46 12.00
C GLY A 273 34.86 4.94 10.67
N GLU A 274 33.58 4.62 10.64
CA GLU A 274 32.88 4.04 9.48
C GLU A 274 31.90 5.02 8.83
N LYS A 275 31.69 6.18 9.43
CA LYS A 275 30.77 7.21 8.92
C LYS A 275 31.14 7.67 7.54
N VAL A 276 30.11 7.91 6.74
CA VAL A 276 30.22 8.32 5.35
C VAL A 276 29.73 9.78 5.17
N ASP A 277 30.24 10.44 4.17
CA ASP A 277 29.80 11.78 3.71
C ASP A 277 29.08 11.71 2.36
N TYR A 278 28.92 10.51 1.81
CA TYR A 278 28.24 10.25 0.56
C TYR A 278 27.56 8.87 0.59
N VAL A 279 26.33 8.77 0.12
CA VAL A 279 25.54 7.54 0.10
C VAL A 279 25.42 7.00 -1.32
N GLU A 280 25.89 5.77 -1.54
CA GLU A 280 25.67 5.03 -2.79
C GLU A 280 24.36 4.25 -2.73
N GLU A 281 23.52 4.44 -3.75
CA GLU A 281 22.27 3.70 -3.89
C GLU A 281 22.52 2.18 -3.91
N GLY A 282 21.67 1.42 -3.20
CA GLY A 282 21.74 -0.04 -3.19
C GLY A 282 22.95 -0.63 -2.47
N THR A 283 23.76 0.21 -1.80
CA THR A 283 24.91 -0.25 -1.01
C THR A 283 24.49 -0.52 0.42
N TYR A 284 24.90 -1.68 0.94
CA TYR A 284 24.70 -2.07 2.33
C TYR A 284 25.76 -1.44 3.23
N TYR A 285 25.32 -0.73 4.27
CA TYR A 285 26.13 -0.15 5.33
C TYR A 285 25.81 -0.82 6.66
N GLY A 286 26.79 -0.96 7.56
CA GLY A 286 26.62 -1.66 8.83
C GLY A 286 26.56 -3.18 8.68
N ASN A 287 26.04 -3.86 9.70
CA ASN A 287 26.02 -5.31 9.78
C ASN A 287 24.60 -5.84 10.02
N ARG A 288 24.17 -6.79 9.20
CA ARG A 288 22.88 -7.46 9.35
C ARG A 288 22.75 -8.23 10.66
N GLU A 289 23.81 -8.93 11.09
CA GLU A 289 23.79 -9.78 12.28
C GLU A 289 23.64 -8.97 13.57
N ASP A 290 24.13 -7.72 13.57
CA ASP A 290 24.05 -6.79 14.69
C ASP A 290 22.82 -5.87 14.63
N ASN A 291 21.91 -6.08 13.65
CA ASN A 291 20.75 -5.21 13.39
C ASN A 291 21.12 -3.75 13.09
N THR A 292 22.35 -3.50 12.62
CA THR A 292 22.84 -2.16 12.25
C THR A 292 22.80 -1.90 10.75
N LEU A 293 22.30 -2.86 9.95
CA LEU A 293 22.21 -2.71 8.49
C LEU A 293 21.37 -1.50 8.10
N ARG A 294 21.93 -0.67 7.22
CA ARG A 294 21.22 0.44 6.54
C ARG A 294 21.45 0.36 5.04
N ILE A 295 20.42 0.67 4.28
CA ILE A 295 20.48 0.74 2.81
C ILE A 295 19.46 1.75 2.30
N ILE A 296 19.79 2.43 1.21
CA ILE A 296 18.86 3.30 0.50
C ILE A 296 18.70 2.81 -0.93
N TYR A 297 17.44 2.65 -1.36
CA TYR A 297 17.05 2.39 -2.74
C TYR A 297 16.36 3.62 -3.32
N GLN A 298 16.69 3.98 -4.56
CA GLN A 298 16.08 5.11 -5.24
C GLN A 298 15.71 4.78 -6.69
N PRO A 299 14.82 3.79 -6.91
CA PRO A 299 14.41 3.34 -8.24
C PRO A 299 13.75 4.46 -9.05
N LEU A 300 13.80 4.35 -10.38
CA LEU A 300 13.11 5.27 -11.29
C LEU A 300 11.59 5.08 -11.16
N SER A 301 10.99 5.79 -10.23
CA SER A 301 9.56 5.70 -9.90
C SER A 301 9.02 7.04 -9.42
N ILE A 302 7.73 7.28 -9.67
CA ILE A 302 6.91 8.25 -8.94
C ILE A 302 6.38 7.62 -7.66
N HIS A 303 5.89 8.44 -6.72
CA HIS A 303 5.43 8.01 -5.40
C HIS A 303 4.45 6.82 -5.45
N GLY A 304 3.30 7.02 -6.10
CA GLY A 304 2.24 5.99 -6.13
C GLY A 304 2.57 4.74 -6.96
N ALA A 305 3.65 4.74 -7.75
CA ALA A 305 4.00 3.62 -8.61
C ALA A 305 5.01 2.64 -7.98
N ILE A 306 5.54 2.93 -6.81
CA ILE A 306 6.54 2.08 -6.12
C ILE A 306 6.10 0.60 -6.05
N PRO A 307 4.85 0.23 -5.68
CA PRO A 307 4.47 -1.18 -5.57
C PRO A 307 4.35 -1.93 -6.90
N ILE A 308 4.40 -1.21 -8.03
CA ILE A 308 4.20 -1.77 -9.39
C ILE A 308 5.36 -1.53 -10.35
N VAL A 309 6.35 -0.71 -9.99
CA VAL A 309 7.57 -0.53 -10.80
C VAL A 309 8.49 -1.72 -10.57
N PRO A 310 8.91 -2.45 -11.64
CA PRO A 310 9.71 -3.66 -11.49
C PRO A 310 11.03 -3.47 -10.72
N GLU A 311 11.65 -2.31 -10.84
CA GLU A 311 12.88 -1.98 -10.11
C GLU A 311 12.63 -1.89 -8.61
N ALA A 312 11.63 -1.12 -8.18
CA ALA A 312 11.25 -0.99 -6.78
C ALA A 312 10.82 -2.33 -6.16
N VAL A 313 10.00 -3.11 -6.89
CA VAL A 313 9.58 -4.43 -6.42
C VAL A 313 10.77 -5.38 -6.24
N ARG A 314 11.75 -5.34 -7.17
CA ARG A 314 13.00 -6.10 -7.06
C ARG A 314 13.82 -5.68 -5.83
N ASP A 315 13.89 -4.38 -5.54
CA ASP A 315 14.63 -3.85 -4.39
C ASP A 315 13.99 -4.28 -3.07
N ILE A 316 12.65 -4.22 -2.97
CA ILE A 316 11.89 -4.75 -1.84
C ILE A 316 12.18 -6.25 -1.63
N ILE A 317 12.14 -7.04 -2.70
CA ILE A 317 12.45 -8.48 -2.65
C ILE A 317 13.90 -8.69 -2.18
N SER A 318 14.85 -7.97 -2.76
CA SER A 318 16.28 -8.11 -2.45
C SER A 318 16.55 -7.79 -0.99
N PHE A 319 15.95 -6.74 -0.46
CA PHE A 319 16.09 -6.36 0.95
C PHE A 319 15.63 -7.48 1.90
N PHE A 320 14.37 -7.93 1.77
CA PHE A 320 13.84 -8.94 2.70
C PHE A 320 14.48 -10.31 2.52
N THR A 321 14.82 -10.73 1.28
CA THR A 321 15.53 -11.99 1.06
C THR A 321 16.94 -11.96 1.66
N TYR A 322 17.61 -10.81 1.62
CA TYR A 322 18.92 -10.62 2.25
C TYR A 322 18.80 -10.59 3.78
N CYS A 323 17.91 -9.80 4.35
CA CYS A 323 17.75 -9.68 5.80
C CYS A 323 17.39 -11.01 6.47
N PHE A 324 16.56 -11.82 5.81
CA PHE A 324 16.07 -13.10 6.35
C PHE A 324 16.90 -14.31 5.90
N GLU A 325 17.94 -14.12 5.10
CA GLU A 325 18.74 -15.21 4.54
C GLU A 325 17.90 -16.26 3.80
N VAL A 326 16.93 -15.78 3.04
CA VAL A 326 16.04 -16.70 2.33
C VAL A 326 16.76 -17.36 1.17
N ASN A 327 16.99 -18.66 1.30
CA ASN A 327 17.54 -19.46 0.20
C ASN A 327 16.42 -19.83 -0.79
N THR A 328 16.33 -19.10 -1.89
CA THR A 328 15.32 -19.30 -2.92
C THR A 328 15.96 -19.41 -4.32
N PRO A 329 15.49 -20.36 -5.16
CA PRO A 329 15.95 -20.44 -6.55
C PRO A 329 15.33 -19.33 -7.43
N VAL A 330 14.37 -18.55 -6.92
CA VAL A 330 13.66 -17.53 -7.68
C VAL A 330 14.42 -16.21 -7.60
N SER A 331 15.08 -15.82 -8.68
CA SER A 331 15.81 -14.54 -8.78
C SER A 331 14.90 -13.34 -8.45
N PRO A 332 15.40 -12.27 -7.80
CA PRO A 332 14.65 -11.03 -7.61
C PRO A 332 14.12 -10.42 -8.91
N THR A 333 14.79 -10.64 -10.03
CA THR A 333 14.38 -10.16 -11.36
C THR A 333 13.30 -11.02 -12.03
N SER A 334 13.02 -12.22 -11.50
CA SER A 334 11.98 -13.12 -12.04
C SER A 334 10.61 -12.73 -11.49
N LEU A 335 9.94 -11.77 -12.12
CA LEU A 335 8.66 -11.22 -11.69
C LEU A 335 7.50 -11.78 -12.54
N ILE A 336 6.41 -12.23 -11.89
CA ILE A 336 5.19 -12.68 -12.57
C ILE A 336 4.00 -11.72 -12.38
N TYR A 337 4.05 -10.83 -11.39
CA TYR A 337 2.96 -9.89 -11.14
C TYR A 337 2.58 -9.02 -12.35
N PRO A 338 3.48 -8.68 -13.31
CA PRO A 338 3.07 -7.93 -14.51
C PRO A 338 2.00 -8.65 -15.33
N ALA A 339 1.98 -9.99 -15.29
CA ALA A 339 0.91 -10.77 -15.92
C ALA A 339 -0.44 -10.56 -15.18
N LYS A 340 -0.45 -10.44 -13.83
CA LYS A 340 -1.66 -10.09 -13.07
C LYS A 340 -2.17 -8.71 -13.48
N LEU A 341 -1.28 -7.71 -13.60
CA LEU A 341 -1.64 -6.38 -14.08
C LEU A 341 -2.29 -6.42 -15.47
N LEU A 342 -1.73 -7.20 -16.38
CA LEU A 342 -2.28 -7.36 -17.73
C LEU A 342 -3.67 -8.00 -17.69
N PHE A 343 -3.86 -9.06 -16.92
CA PHE A 343 -5.17 -9.70 -16.77
C PHE A 343 -6.21 -8.73 -16.15
N ASN A 344 -5.83 -7.98 -15.13
CA ASN A 344 -6.70 -6.98 -14.52
C ASN A 344 -7.08 -5.88 -15.52
N ALA A 345 -6.13 -5.39 -16.33
CA ALA A 345 -6.39 -4.42 -17.38
C ALA A 345 -7.36 -4.97 -18.45
N ILE A 346 -7.18 -6.21 -18.89
CA ILE A 346 -8.09 -6.87 -19.84
C ILE A 346 -9.50 -6.98 -19.23
N ALA A 347 -9.62 -7.43 -17.98
CA ALA A 347 -10.90 -7.54 -17.29
C ALA A 347 -11.62 -6.18 -17.17
N LEU A 348 -10.88 -5.13 -16.80
CA LEU A 348 -11.41 -3.76 -16.68
C LEU A 348 -11.89 -3.22 -18.02
N LEU A 349 -11.10 -3.35 -19.09
CA LEU A 349 -11.51 -2.92 -20.44
C LEU A 349 -12.73 -3.67 -20.94
N ALA A 350 -12.80 -4.98 -20.67
CA ALA A 350 -13.96 -5.79 -21.03
C ALA A 350 -15.20 -5.39 -20.21
N LEU A 351 -15.04 -5.06 -18.93
CA LEU A 351 -16.11 -4.56 -18.06
C LEU A 351 -16.67 -3.22 -18.58
N LEU A 352 -15.79 -2.27 -18.89
CA LEU A 352 -16.19 -0.98 -19.47
C LEU A 352 -16.92 -1.16 -20.79
N ALA A 353 -16.43 -2.04 -21.66
CA ALA A 353 -17.09 -2.37 -22.93
C ALA A 353 -18.45 -3.04 -22.71
N ALA A 354 -18.62 -3.84 -21.65
CA ALA A 354 -19.88 -4.52 -21.33
C ALA A 354 -21.00 -3.56 -20.89
N LEU A 355 -20.67 -2.35 -20.43
CA LEU A 355 -21.68 -1.35 -20.08
C LEU A 355 -22.58 -0.98 -21.24
N LEU A 356 -22.07 -0.93 -22.49
CA LEU A 356 -22.85 -0.56 -23.68
C LEU A 356 -23.94 -1.59 -23.99
N PRO A 357 -23.65 -2.88 -24.19
CA PRO A 357 -24.70 -3.87 -24.41
C PRO A 357 -25.63 -4.02 -23.20
N LEU A 358 -25.11 -3.92 -21.97
CA LEU A 358 -25.91 -3.98 -20.75
C LEU A 358 -26.92 -2.83 -20.71
N MET A 359 -26.50 -1.60 -20.99
CA MET A 359 -27.39 -0.43 -21.04
C MET A 359 -28.48 -0.59 -22.09
N ASP A 360 -28.16 -1.06 -23.33
CA ASP A 360 -29.17 -1.27 -24.38
C ASP A 360 -30.18 -2.36 -23.97
N LEU A 361 -29.74 -3.41 -23.27
CA LEU A 361 -30.60 -4.46 -22.74
C LEU A 361 -31.52 -3.98 -21.62
N VAL A 362 -30.99 -3.18 -20.69
CA VAL A 362 -31.77 -2.56 -19.60
C VAL A 362 -32.83 -1.62 -20.17
N LEU A 363 -32.47 -0.77 -21.14
CA LEU A 363 -33.40 0.13 -21.81
C LEU A 363 -34.45 -0.62 -22.64
N ALA A 364 -34.26 -1.90 -22.95
CA ALA A 364 -35.25 -2.73 -23.62
C ALA A 364 -36.33 -3.28 -22.66
N MET A 365 -36.08 -3.25 -21.33
CA MET A 365 -37.08 -3.69 -20.34
C MET A 365 -38.29 -2.76 -20.32
N PRO A 366 -39.53 -3.27 -20.12
CA PRO A 366 -40.75 -2.48 -20.14
C PRO A 366 -40.73 -1.25 -19.22
N VAL A 367 -40.09 -1.36 -18.05
CA VAL A 367 -39.97 -0.26 -17.07
C VAL A 367 -39.14 0.91 -17.60
N PHE A 368 -38.12 0.63 -18.41
CA PHE A 368 -37.14 1.62 -18.88
C PHE A 368 -37.37 2.02 -20.37
N GLN A 369 -38.31 1.38 -21.07
CA GLN A 369 -38.58 1.68 -22.48
C GLN A 369 -38.88 3.16 -22.75
N LYS A 370 -39.52 3.85 -21.79
CA LYS A 370 -39.84 5.29 -21.91
C LYS A 370 -38.61 6.20 -21.93
N LEU A 371 -37.45 5.70 -21.46
CA LEU A 371 -36.18 6.42 -21.53
C LEU A 371 -35.49 6.29 -22.90
N ARG A 372 -35.97 5.39 -23.74
CA ARG A 372 -35.45 5.22 -25.09
C ARG A 372 -35.98 6.35 -25.99
N ALA A 373 -35.06 6.97 -26.73
CA ALA A 373 -35.47 7.98 -27.74
C ALA A 373 -36.41 7.35 -28.77
N GLU A 374 -37.58 7.97 -29.03
CA GLU A 374 -38.55 7.50 -30.01
C GLU A 374 -38.02 7.66 -31.44
N LYS A 375 -37.11 8.58 -31.67
CA LYS A 375 -36.48 8.84 -32.97
C LYS A 375 -34.96 8.75 -32.83
N GLU A 376 -34.30 8.28 -33.88
CA GLU A 376 -32.84 8.36 -33.94
C GLU A 376 -32.41 9.83 -33.71
N PRO A 377 -31.50 10.09 -32.77
CA PRO A 377 -30.97 11.44 -32.60
C PRO A 377 -30.34 11.90 -33.93
N PRO A 378 -30.45 13.17 -34.27
CA PRO A 378 -29.85 13.69 -35.48
C PRO A 378 -28.33 13.36 -35.42
N LYS A 379 -27.79 12.86 -36.52
CA LYS A 379 -26.34 12.62 -36.60
C LYS A 379 -25.63 13.90 -36.26
N VAL A 380 -24.71 13.84 -35.28
CA VAL A 380 -23.87 14.97 -34.96
C VAL A 380 -23.17 15.42 -36.23
N PRO A 381 -23.36 16.66 -36.69
CA PRO A 381 -22.70 17.15 -37.90
C PRO A 381 -21.20 17.01 -37.75
N ALA A 382 -20.51 16.51 -38.74
CA ALA A 382 -19.07 16.54 -38.77
C ALA A 382 -18.62 18.00 -38.66
N LEU A 383 -17.67 18.29 -37.77
CA LEU A 383 -17.09 19.64 -37.60
C LEU A 383 -16.20 19.99 -38.81
N THR A 384 -16.83 20.15 -39.99
CA THR A 384 -16.15 20.43 -41.26
C THR A 384 -15.84 21.92 -41.43
N ASP A 385 -16.60 22.78 -40.78
CA ASP A 385 -16.36 24.24 -40.80
C ASP A 385 -15.41 24.63 -39.63
N LYS A 386 -14.35 25.35 -39.98
CA LYS A 386 -13.37 25.87 -39.01
C LYS A 386 -14.01 26.74 -37.90
N LYS A 387 -15.07 27.49 -38.23
CA LYS A 387 -15.77 28.36 -37.29
C LYS A 387 -16.59 27.57 -36.29
N GLU A 388 -17.26 26.52 -36.73
CA GLU A 388 -18.04 25.61 -35.88
C GLU A 388 -17.11 24.76 -35.02
N SER A 389 -16.02 24.24 -35.58
CA SER A 389 -14.97 23.54 -34.83
C SER A 389 -14.39 24.43 -33.72
N LYS A 390 -14.10 25.70 -34.03
CA LYS A 390 -13.61 26.66 -33.01
C LYS A 390 -14.63 26.90 -31.89
N LYS A 391 -15.91 27.06 -32.22
CA LYS A 391 -16.99 27.22 -31.22
C LYS A 391 -17.13 25.97 -30.34
N PHE A 392 -17.06 24.78 -30.93
CA PHE A 392 -17.13 23.50 -30.22
C PHE A 392 -15.98 23.42 -29.21
N TRP A 393 -14.72 23.65 -29.63
CA TRP A 393 -13.58 23.58 -28.75
C TRP A 393 -13.56 24.66 -27.67
N ILE A 394 -14.06 25.87 -27.98
CA ILE A 394 -14.26 26.91 -26.96
C ILE A 394 -15.29 26.44 -25.94
N GLY A 395 -16.39 25.79 -26.36
CA GLY A 395 -17.39 25.23 -25.47
C GLY A 395 -16.80 24.13 -24.56
N VAL A 396 -16.00 23.22 -25.10
CA VAL A 396 -15.31 22.16 -24.35
C VAL A 396 -14.36 22.77 -23.31
N ILE A 397 -13.52 23.73 -23.70
CA ILE A 397 -12.59 24.41 -22.80
C ILE A 397 -13.36 25.18 -21.73
N ALA A 398 -14.37 25.94 -22.09
CA ALA A 398 -15.20 26.69 -21.15
C ALA A 398 -15.90 25.76 -20.16
N GLY A 399 -16.46 24.63 -20.64
CA GLY A 399 -17.03 23.60 -19.77
C GLY A 399 -16.01 23.01 -18.79
N GLY A 400 -14.81 22.69 -19.27
CA GLY A 400 -13.71 22.25 -18.43
C GLY A 400 -13.32 23.29 -17.36
N CYS A 401 -13.19 24.56 -17.75
CA CYS A 401 -12.92 25.65 -16.80
C CYS A 401 -14.04 25.80 -15.75
N VAL A 402 -15.31 25.73 -16.17
CA VAL A 402 -16.44 25.77 -15.24
C VAL A 402 -16.39 24.61 -14.27
N SER A 403 -16.10 23.40 -14.73
CA SER A 403 -15.96 22.22 -13.86
C SER A 403 -14.86 22.39 -12.82
N VAL A 404 -13.69 22.90 -13.23
CA VAL A 404 -12.56 23.20 -12.32
C VAL A 404 -12.97 24.25 -11.28
N VAL A 405 -13.53 25.39 -11.72
CA VAL A 405 -13.99 26.47 -10.82
C VAL A 405 -15.05 25.94 -9.85
N THR A 406 -15.98 25.11 -10.34
CA THR A 406 -17.01 24.49 -9.49
C THR A 406 -16.38 23.61 -8.43
N ALA A 407 -15.39 22.78 -8.79
CA ALA A 407 -14.66 21.94 -7.82
C ALA A 407 -13.96 22.78 -6.75
N PHE A 408 -13.27 23.86 -7.14
CA PHE A 408 -12.61 24.78 -6.20
C PHE A 408 -13.57 25.52 -5.25
N ILE A 409 -14.82 25.71 -5.63
CA ILE A 409 -15.84 26.33 -4.76
C ILE A 409 -16.54 25.27 -3.90
N THR A 410 -16.88 24.13 -4.49
CA THR A 410 -17.65 23.10 -3.79
C THR A 410 -16.84 22.38 -2.74
N MET A 411 -15.54 22.16 -2.95
CA MET A 411 -14.68 21.48 -2.02
C MET A 411 -14.55 22.18 -0.65
N PRO A 412 -14.20 23.48 -0.57
CA PRO A 412 -14.18 24.20 0.70
C PRO A 412 -15.57 24.31 1.37
N LEU A 413 -16.64 24.43 0.55
CA LEU A 413 -18.01 24.46 1.07
C LEU A 413 -18.40 23.10 1.67
N TYR A 414 -18.03 22.02 1.01
CA TYR A 414 -18.24 20.66 1.48
C TYR A 414 -17.53 20.41 2.81
N LEU A 415 -16.25 20.78 2.93
CA LEU A 415 -15.50 20.66 4.19
C LEU A 415 -16.06 21.52 5.33
N LYS A 416 -16.70 22.66 5.01
CA LYS A 416 -17.42 23.46 6.01
C LYS A 416 -18.72 22.80 6.51
N ILE A 417 -19.43 22.13 5.60
CA ILE A 417 -20.71 21.47 5.95
C ILE A 417 -20.45 20.12 6.63
N PHE A 418 -19.37 19.45 6.27
CA PHE A 418 -18.97 18.15 6.80
C PHE A 418 -17.53 18.21 7.32
N PRO A 419 -17.28 18.85 8.46
CA PRO A 419 -15.92 19.02 8.99
C PRO A 419 -15.20 17.69 9.29
N ASP A 420 -15.96 16.62 9.57
CA ASP A 420 -15.44 15.28 9.80
C ASP A 420 -15.11 14.54 8.49
N ALA A 421 -15.38 15.13 7.33
CA ALA A 421 -15.04 14.59 6.02
C ALA A 421 -13.65 15.05 5.53
N SER A 422 -12.85 15.64 6.41
CA SER A 422 -11.43 15.90 6.13
C SER A 422 -10.71 14.56 5.87
N CYS A 423 -9.70 14.61 5.01
CA CYS A 423 -8.79 13.48 4.77
C CYS A 423 -8.50 12.79 6.11
N GLY A 424 -8.91 11.55 6.28
CA GLY A 424 -8.67 10.83 7.51
C GLY A 424 -9.86 10.36 8.31
N THR A 425 -11.05 10.80 7.99
CA THR A 425 -12.24 10.09 8.46
C THR A 425 -12.80 9.29 7.30
N PRO A 426 -12.78 7.96 7.36
CA PRO A 426 -13.65 7.17 6.53
C PRO A 426 -15.04 7.45 7.08
N THR A 427 -15.49 8.44 6.61
CA THR A 427 -16.86 8.74 6.74
C THR A 427 -17.55 7.61 6.03
N ALA A 428 -18.49 7.04 6.73
CA ALA A 428 -19.46 6.16 6.14
C ALA A 428 -19.72 6.67 4.72
N TRP A 429 -19.89 5.80 3.77
CA TRP A 429 -20.12 6.11 2.35
C TRP A 429 -21.02 7.32 2.08
N PHE A 430 -21.79 7.78 3.08
CA PHE A 430 -22.54 9.03 3.11
C PHE A 430 -21.71 10.31 3.00
N ASN A 431 -20.44 10.29 3.32
CA ASN A 431 -19.60 11.50 3.23
C ASN A 431 -18.83 11.56 1.90
N ILE A 432 -18.58 10.41 1.27
CA ILE A 432 -18.00 10.35 -0.07
C ILE A 432 -19.10 10.44 -1.13
N ALA A 433 -20.28 9.84 -0.90
CA ALA A 433 -21.38 9.83 -1.85
C ALA A 433 -21.91 11.25 -2.20
N PRO A 434 -22.11 12.19 -1.27
CA PRO A 434 -22.49 13.56 -1.63
C PRO A 434 -21.44 14.29 -2.47
N MET A 435 -20.16 14.06 -2.22
CA MET A 435 -19.06 14.63 -2.99
C MET A 435 -19.08 14.11 -4.43
N ASN A 436 -19.24 12.81 -4.61
CA ASN A 436 -19.36 12.17 -5.91
C ASN A 436 -20.65 12.60 -6.66
N LEU A 437 -21.74 12.84 -5.94
CA LEU A 437 -23.01 13.35 -6.50
C LEU A 437 -22.92 14.83 -6.92
N ILE A 438 -22.05 15.62 -6.29
CA ILE A 438 -21.88 17.06 -6.64
C ILE A 438 -20.87 17.21 -7.77
N VAL A 439 -19.90 16.31 -7.88
CA VAL A 439 -18.82 16.37 -8.89
C VAL A 439 -19.20 15.65 -10.19
N THR A 440 -20.11 14.68 -10.15
CA THR A 440 -20.67 14.01 -11.35
C THR A 440 -21.93 14.68 -11.86
#